data_55b8320413c5b2bb6edd45b554ca623d
#
_entry.id   55b8320413c5b2bb6edd45b554ca623d
#
_cell.length_a   1.000
_cell.length_b   1.000
_cell.length_c   1.000
_cell.angle_alpha   90.00
_cell.angle_beta   90.00
_cell.angle_gamma   90.00
#
_symmetry.space_group_name_H-M   'P 1'
#
loop_
_entity.id
_entity.type
_entity.pdbx_description
1 polymer ?
#
loop_
_entity_poly.entity_id
_entity_poly.type
_entity_poly.pdbx_seq_one_letter_code
_entity_poly.pdbx_strand_id
1 'polypeptide(L)'
;VYENRSYTWLQIYNRCIKFASALEKIGIKEGDTVSVMAFNTPEIFEAHYSVPMTGAVLNTINTRLDAKTVSYILDHAEAKVLIVDRQLHSVINKALESVKSKPLIIDIQDDKADQSLLKKIGDKEYEDFLNTGDENYTWKKPKDEWQAISLSYTSGTTGNPKGVVYHHRGSYLMSTGSAIAWNMPNRLNFLTVVPMFHCNGWGYPWTIPMLNGKTICLRAIDIKKIFELIEKHDISHFGGAPIVLNMITGASESERKKLKKKDFVLTAGAPPPSIIFKKMENLGFEVMHVYGLTETYGHILKCAWNDDW
;
A
#
# COMPACT_ATOMS: atom_id res chain seq x y z
N VAL A 1 12.42 4.15 -0.30
CA VAL A 1 13.01 4.82 0.88
C VAL A 1 12.01 4.80 2.02
N TYR A 2 12.47 4.48 3.20
CA TYR A 2 11.68 4.55 4.43
C TYR A 2 12.59 4.98 5.59
N GLU A 3 12.38 6.17 6.11
CA GLU A 3 13.21 6.80 7.14
C GLU A 3 14.71 6.81 6.77
N ASN A 4 15.54 6.03 7.45
CA ASN A 4 16.97 5.86 7.17
C ASN A 4 17.28 4.61 6.32
N ARG A 5 16.27 3.78 6.00
CA ARG A 5 16.42 2.63 5.11
C ARG A 5 16.21 3.05 3.66
N SER A 6 17.17 2.77 2.81
CA SER A 6 17.09 3.04 1.36
C SER A 6 17.55 1.81 0.59
N TYR A 7 16.73 1.37 -0.33
CA TYR A 7 17.01 0.22 -1.17
C TYR A 7 17.00 0.64 -2.65
N THR A 8 17.91 0.10 -3.43
CA THR A 8 17.82 0.13 -4.89
C THR A 8 16.74 -0.84 -5.37
N TRP A 9 16.27 -0.69 -6.62
CA TRP A 9 15.31 -1.64 -7.20
C TRP A 9 15.87 -3.06 -7.27
N LEU A 10 17.17 -3.23 -7.51
CA LEU A 10 17.81 -4.55 -7.50
C LEU A 10 17.79 -5.17 -6.09
N GLN A 11 18.05 -4.38 -5.05
CA GLN A 11 17.96 -4.87 -3.67
C GLN A 11 16.53 -5.29 -3.30
N ILE A 12 15.52 -4.48 -3.66
CA ILE A 12 14.11 -4.83 -3.46
C ILE A 12 13.75 -6.10 -4.24
N TYR A 13 14.17 -6.22 -5.49
CA TYR A 13 13.94 -7.41 -6.31
C TYR A 13 14.52 -8.67 -5.66
N ASN A 14 15.77 -8.62 -5.20
CA ASN A 14 16.42 -9.75 -4.53
C ASN A 14 15.71 -10.13 -3.22
N ARG A 15 15.25 -9.16 -2.44
CA ARG A 15 14.46 -9.39 -1.23
C ARG A 15 13.11 -10.05 -1.57
N CYS A 16 12.42 -9.57 -2.60
CA CYS A 16 11.16 -10.17 -3.05
C CYS A 16 11.35 -11.62 -3.52
N ILE A 17 12.42 -11.92 -4.25
CA ILE A 17 12.75 -13.29 -4.67
C ILE A 17 12.99 -14.19 -3.45
N LYS A 18 13.80 -13.74 -2.50
CA LYS A 18 14.06 -14.51 -1.27
C LYS A 18 12.78 -14.75 -0.49
N PHE A 19 11.95 -13.72 -0.31
CA PHE A 19 10.69 -13.88 0.42
C PHE A 19 9.72 -14.83 -0.30
N ALA A 20 9.61 -14.75 -1.63
CA ALA A 20 8.82 -15.68 -2.44
C ALA A 20 9.32 -17.12 -2.27
N SER A 21 10.65 -17.34 -2.33
CA SER A 21 11.25 -18.65 -2.06
C SER A 21 10.92 -19.17 -0.65
N ALA A 22 10.99 -18.30 0.36
CA ALA A 22 10.63 -18.67 1.74
C ALA A 22 9.16 -19.08 1.87
N LEU A 23 8.24 -18.36 1.19
CA LEU A 23 6.83 -18.72 1.13
C LEU A 23 6.61 -20.09 0.46
N GLU A 24 7.28 -20.37 -0.65
CA GLU A 24 7.16 -21.67 -1.32
C GLU A 24 7.72 -22.82 -0.47
N LYS A 25 8.84 -22.60 0.25
CA LYS A 25 9.42 -23.60 1.18
C LYS A 25 8.48 -24.02 2.30
N ILE A 26 7.59 -23.13 2.75
CA ILE A 26 6.55 -23.46 3.74
C ILE A 26 5.26 -24.02 3.12
N GLY A 27 5.24 -24.26 1.80
CA GLY A 27 4.15 -24.91 1.10
C GLY A 27 3.11 -23.98 0.48
N ILE A 28 3.36 -22.68 0.40
CA ILE A 28 2.47 -21.74 -0.33
C ILE A 28 2.48 -22.07 -1.82
N LYS A 29 1.30 -22.15 -2.39
CA LYS A 29 1.05 -22.56 -3.79
C LYS A 29 0.26 -21.52 -4.54
N GLU A 30 0.18 -21.70 -5.87
CA GLU A 30 -0.69 -20.94 -6.76
C GLU A 30 -2.14 -20.95 -6.24
N GLY A 31 -2.74 -19.77 -6.11
CA GLY A 31 -4.09 -19.56 -5.60
C GLY A 31 -4.23 -19.48 -4.08
N ASP A 32 -3.21 -19.84 -3.31
CA ASP A 32 -3.24 -19.66 -1.84
C ASP A 32 -3.28 -18.16 -1.48
N THR A 33 -3.93 -17.82 -0.38
CA THR A 33 -3.97 -16.44 0.09
C THR A 33 -2.90 -16.17 1.14
N VAL A 34 -2.11 -15.13 0.90
CA VAL A 34 -1.19 -14.53 1.87
C VAL A 34 -1.73 -13.17 2.29
N SER A 35 -2.14 -13.03 3.53
CA SER A 35 -2.67 -11.79 4.10
C SER A 35 -1.57 -10.90 4.66
N VAL A 36 -1.71 -9.59 4.50
CA VAL A 36 -0.80 -8.58 5.05
C VAL A 36 -1.59 -7.50 5.76
N MET A 37 -1.28 -7.24 7.03
CA MET A 37 -1.85 -6.14 7.80
C MET A 37 -0.71 -5.29 8.36
N ALA A 38 -0.32 -4.27 7.60
CA ALA A 38 0.84 -3.44 7.89
C ALA A 38 0.63 -1.99 7.46
N PHE A 39 1.44 -1.09 8.03
CA PHE A 39 1.51 0.31 7.62
C PHE A 39 2.35 0.44 6.33
N ASN A 40 2.45 1.68 5.79
CA ASN A 40 3.26 1.95 4.61
C ASN A 40 4.76 1.83 4.91
N THR A 41 5.28 0.63 4.84
CA THR A 41 6.68 0.27 5.08
C THR A 41 7.23 -0.54 3.90
N PRO A 42 8.55 -0.80 3.81
CA PRO A 42 9.10 -1.64 2.75
C PRO A 42 8.48 -3.04 2.69
N GLU A 43 8.14 -3.62 3.82
CA GLU A 43 7.64 -5.00 3.93
C GLU A 43 6.29 -5.19 3.23
N ILE A 44 5.33 -4.25 3.39
CA ILE A 44 4.07 -4.32 2.64
C ILE A 44 4.31 -4.03 1.15
N PHE A 45 5.25 -3.14 0.80
CA PHE A 45 5.63 -2.90 -0.59
C PHE A 45 6.20 -4.18 -1.23
N GLU A 46 7.12 -4.86 -0.55
CA GLU A 46 7.73 -6.11 -1.00
C GLU A 46 6.67 -7.22 -1.18
N ALA A 47 5.65 -7.26 -0.31
CA ALA A 47 4.56 -8.23 -0.42
C ALA A 47 3.76 -8.11 -1.73
N HIS A 48 3.66 -6.89 -2.32
CA HIS A 48 3.00 -6.69 -3.62
C HIS A 48 3.70 -7.44 -4.76
N TYR A 49 4.93 -7.87 -4.57
CA TYR A 49 5.73 -8.62 -5.53
C TYR A 49 5.98 -10.05 -5.07
N SER A 50 6.49 -10.24 -3.86
CA SER A 50 6.90 -11.54 -3.36
C SER A 50 5.76 -12.55 -3.29
N VAL A 51 4.55 -12.12 -2.94
CA VAL A 51 3.38 -12.99 -2.90
C VAL A 51 2.98 -13.45 -4.31
N PRO A 52 2.72 -12.55 -5.29
CA PRO A 52 2.40 -12.96 -6.65
C PRO A 52 3.52 -13.73 -7.36
N MET A 53 4.78 -13.55 -6.98
CA MET A 53 5.91 -14.32 -7.50
C MET A 53 5.80 -15.85 -7.24
N THR A 54 5.02 -16.25 -6.24
CA THR A 54 4.70 -17.67 -5.97
C THR A 54 3.47 -18.17 -6.73
N GLY A 55 2.71 -17.27 -7.35
CA GLY A 55 1.37 -17.51 -7.89
C GLY A 55 0.26 -17.40 -6.83
N ALA A 56 0.59 -17.02 -5.60
CA ALA A 56 -0.37 -16.79 -4.54
C ALA A 56 -1.05 -15.40 -4.66
N VAL A 57 -2.16 -15.24 -3.95
CA VAL A 57 -3.00 -14.05 -3.95
C VAL A 57 -2.69 -13.18 -2.74
N LEU A 58 -2.29 -11.93 -2.99
CA LEU A 58 -2.03 -10.95 -1.92
C LEU A 58 -3.35 -10.40 -1.37
N ASN A 59 -3.62 -10.62 -0.09
CA ASN A 59 -4.75 -9.98 0.59
C ASN A 59 -4.26 -8.90 1.54
N THR A 60 -4.49 -7.63 1.21
CA THR A 60 -4.10 -6.51 2.05
C THR A 60 -5.25 -6.08 2.98
N ILE A 61 -5.01 -6.14 4.30
CA ILE A 61 -6.01 -5.88 5.33
C ILE A 61 -5.85 -4.45 5.89
N ASN A 62 -6.97 -3.74 6.00
CA ASN A 62 -6.98 -2.39 6.56
C ASN A 62 -6.60 -2.42 8.05
N THR A 63 -5.57 -1.66 8.41
CA THR A 63 -5.02 -1.58 9.79
C THR A 63 -5.97 -0.94 10.81
N ARG A 64 -7.10 -0.38 10.39
CA ARG A 64 -8.09 0.27 11.24
C ARG A 64 -9.31 -0.60 11.58
N LEU A 65 -9.33 -1.84 11.09
CA LEU A 65 -10.43 -2.78 11.33
C LEU A 65 -10.38 -3.34 12.76
N ASP A 66 -11.55 -3.66 13.27
CA ASP A 66 -11.72 -4.36 14.54
C ASP A 66 -11.40 -5.86 14.41
N ALA A 67 -11.17 -6.51 15.56
CA ALA A 67 -10.76 -7.91 15.63
C ALA A 67 -11.78 -8.89 14.99
N LYS A 68 -13.09 -8.61 15.10
CA LYS A 68 -14.15 -9.46 14.52
C LYS A 68 -14.09 -9.41 12.99
N THR A 69 -13.92 -8.22 12.45
CA THR A 69 -13.81 -8.01 11.00
C THR A 69 -12.53 -8.65 10.45
N VAL A 70 -11.41 -8.51 11.16
CA VAL A 70 -10.13 -9.14 10.78
C VAL A 70 -10.26 -10.66 10.80
N SER A 71 -10.85 -11.24 11.86
CA SER A 71 -11.11 -12.68 11.94
C SER A 71 -11.95 -13.19 10.78
N TYR A 72 -13.04 -12.48 10.46
CA TYR A 72 -13.87 -12.82 9.29
C TYR A 72 -13.07 -12.80 7.98
N ILE A 73 -12.27 -11.77 7.76
CA ILE A 73 -11.46 -11.65 6.54
C ILE A 73 -10.46 -12.79 6.42
N LEU A 74 -9.76 -13.12 7.49
CA LEU A 74 -8.77 -14.21 7.49
C LEU A 74 -9.41 -15.57 7.16
N ASP A 75 -10.58 -15.85 7.73
CA ASP A 75 -11.30 -17.09 7.46
C ASP A 75 -11.92 -17.11 6.06
N HIS A 76 -12.58 -16.02 5.64
CA HIS A 76 -13.24 -15.93 4.34
C HIS A 76 -12.23 -15.95 3.17
N ALA A 77 -11.04 -15.39 3.38
CA ALA A 77 -9.93 -15.43 2.43
C ALA A 77 -9.14 -16.75 2.49
N GLU A 78 -9.44 -17.64 3.43
CA GLU A 78 -8.68 -18.88 3.67
C GLU A 78 -7.18 -18.62 3.83
N ALA A 79 -6.82 -17.54 4.55
CA ALA A 79 -5.45 -17.08 4.69
C ALA A 79 -4.54 -18.19 5.24
N LYS A 80 -3.46 -18.49 4.51
CA LYS A 80 -2.42 -19.47 4.93
C LYS A 80 -1.31 -18.82 5.74
N VAL A 81 -1.03 -17.54 5.44
CA VAL A 81 -0.03 -16.72 6.12
C VAL A 81 -0.64 -15.37 6.43
N LEU A 82 -0.30 -14.81 7.58
CA LEU A 82 -0.54 -13.41 7.95
C LEU A 82 0.79 -12.74 8.27
N ILE A 83 1.19 -11.80 7.42
CA ILE A 83 2.29 -10.88 7.65
C ILE A 83 1.72 -9.68 8.39
N VAL A 84 2.23 -9.34 9.57
CA VAL A 84 1.59 -8.35 10.44
C VAL A 84 2.57 -7.46 11.18
N ASP A 85 2.28 -6.17 11.23
CA ASP A 85 3.04 -5.21 12.02
C ASP A 85 2.75 -5.39 13.52
N ARG A 86 3.81 -5.49 14.33
CA ARG A 86 3.71 -5.71 15.79
C ARG A 86 2.92 -4.66 16.54
N GLN A 87 2.79 -3.45 16.02
CA GLN A 87 1.94 -2.41 16.61
C GLN A 87 0.46 -2.80 16.63
N LEU A 88 0.04 -3.74 15.78
CA LEU A 88 -1.33 -4.22 15.67
C LEU A 88 -1.63 -5.42 16.58
N HIS A 89 -0.71 -5.80 17.48
CA HIS A 89 -0.79 -6.99 18.32
C HIS A 89 -2.11 -7.15 19.07
N SER A 90 -2.66 -6.05 19.62
CA SER A 90 -3.89 -6.13 20.42
C SER A 90 -5.12 -6.55 19.62
N VAL A 91 -5.26 -6.01 18.41
CA VAL A 91 -6.35 -6.36 17.49
C VAL A 91 -6.14 -7.77 16.93
N ILE A 92 -4.91 -8.11 16.54
CA ILE A 92 -4.59 -9.41 15.95
C ILE A 92 -4.74 -10.55 16.95
N ASN A 93 -4.19 -10.43 18.16
CA ASN A 93 -4.34 -11.47 19.18
C ASN A 93 -5.81 -11.79 19.46
N LYS A 94 -6.62 -10.73 19.59
CA LYS A 94 -8.07 -10.90 19.76
C LYS A 94 -8.77 -11.52 18.54
N ALA A 95 -8.34 -11.20 17.33
CA ALA A 95 -8.87 -11.82 16.11
C ALA A 95 -8.54 -13.31 16.05
N LEU A 96 -7.29 -13.69 16.38
CA LEU A 96 -6.80 -15.07 16.33
C LEU A 96 -7.50 -16.01 17.30
N GLU A 97 -8.14 -15.50 18.38
CA GLU A 97 -8.95 -16.31 19.29
C GLU A 97 -10.15 -17.00 18.58
N SER A 98 -10.66 -16.39 17.50
CA SER A 98 -11.84 -16.86 16.76
C SER A 98 -11.54 -17.33 15.34
N VAL A 99 -10.32 -17.13 14.83
CA VAL A 99 -9.90 -17.56 13.48
C VAL A 99 -9.80 -19.07 13.39
N LYS A 100 -10.44 -19.65 12.38
CA LYS A 100 -10.46 -21.09 12.10
C LYS A 100 -9.33 -21.51 11.16
N SER A 101 -8.95 -20.65 10.22
CA SER A 101 -7.92 -20.91 9.20
C SER A 101 -6.52 -21.07 9.78
N LYS A 102 -6.26 -20.53 10.97
CA LYS A 102 -4.97 -20.60 11.70
C LYS A 102 -3.75 -20.31 10.81
N PRO A 103 -3.65 -19.11 10.23
CA PRO A 103 -2.53 -18.78 9.36
C PRO A 103 -1.20 -18.81 10.12
N LEU A 104 -0.10 -19.11 9.42
CA LEU A 104 1.23 -18.86 9.96
C LEU A 104 1.42 -17.35 10.12
N ILE A 105 1.87 -16.92 11.29
CA ILE A 105 2.08 -15.50 11.59
C ILE A 105 3.55 -15.14 11.37
N ILE A 106 3.79 -14.08 10.59
CA ILE A 106 5.11 -13.48 10.36
C ILE A 106 5.05 -12.02 10.83
N ASP A 107 5.83 -11.70 11.84
CA ASP A 107 5.86 -10.39 12.45
C ASP A 107 6.74 -9.42 11.67
N ILE A 108 6.27 -8.19 11.48
CA ILE A 108 7.10 -7.04 11.08
C ILE A 108 7.48 -6.29 12.35
N GLN A 109 8.77 -6.23 12.65
CA GLN A 109 9.32 -5.39 13.70
C GLN A 109 9.90 -4.12 13.07
N ASP A 110 9.25 -2.99 13.31
CA ASP A 110 9.71 -1.70 12.80
C ASP A 110 10.40 -0.90 13.91
N ASP A 111 11.68 -0.63 13.75
CA ASP A 111 12.49 0.16 14.68
C ASP A 111 12.12 1.66 14.70
N LYS A 112 11.28 2.12 13.74
CA LYS A 112 10.76 3.49 13.65
C LYS A 112 9.36 3.66 14.24
N ALA A 113 8.71 2.56 14.60
CA ALA A 113 7.46 2.61 15.34
C ALA A 113 7.70 2.95 16.82
N ASP A 114 6.65 3.34 17.52
CA ASP A 114 6.70 3.49 18.97
C ASP A 114 6.96 2.12 19.62
N GLN A 115 8.17 1.94 20.15
CA GLN A 115 8.64 0.67 20.72
C GLN A 115 7.79 0.20 21.91
N SER A 116 7.12 1.13 22.62
CA SER A 116 6.21 0.79 23.73
C SER A 116 4.95 0.04 23.26
N LEU A 117 4.59 0.21 21.98
CA LEU A 117 3.41 -0.41 21.36
C LEU A 117 3.74 -1.73 20.66
N LEU A 118 5.02 -2.10 20.54
CA LEU A 118 5.42 -3.31 19.82
C LEU A 118 5.37 -4.52 20.72
N LYS A 119 4.57 -5.52 20.34
CA LYS A 119 4.60 -6.84 20.98
C LYS A 119 4.62 -7.94 19.94
N LYS A 120 5.44 -8.95 20.19
CA LYS A 120 5.51 -10.16 19.35
C LYS A 120 4.13 -10.83 19.26
N ILE A 121 3.76 -11.28 18.06
CA ILE A 121 2.47 -11.93 17.77
C ILE A 121 2.72 -13.38 17.35
N GLY A 122 3.58 -13.57 16.34
CA GLY A 122 3.93 -14.89 15.78
C GLY A 122 5.30 -15.38 16.22
N ASP A 123 5.67 -16.56 15.73
CA ASP A 123 6.96 -17.18 16.04
C ASP A 123 8.08 -16.78 15.08
N LYS A 124 7.71 -16.21 13.93
CA LYS A 124 8.66 -15.81 12.88
C LYS A 124 8.70 -14.29 12.76
N GLU A 125 9.89 -13.75 12.63
CA GLU A 125 10.14 -12.34 12.30
C GLU A 125 10.38 -12.23 10.79
N TYR A 126 10.02 -11.08 10.20
CA TYR A 126 10.03 -10.87 8.74
C TYR A 126 11.41 -11.05 8.12
N GLU A 127 12.45 -10.45 8.69
CA GLU A 127 13.82 -10.54 8.16
C GLU A 127 14.39 -11.94 8.36
N ASP A 128 14.15 -12.59 9.50
CA ASP A 128 14.55 -13.96 9.74
C ASP A 128 13.87 -14.91 8.74
N PHE A 129 12.56 -14.72 8.51
CA PHE A 129 11.82 -15.53 7.54
C PHE A 129 12.33 -15.30 6.11
N LEU A 130 12.53 -14.05 5.69
CA LEU A 130 13.12 -13.69 4.40
C LEU A 130 14.47 -14.38 4.19
N ASN A 131 15.32 -14.42 5.23
CA ASN A 131 16.65 -15.01 5.16
C ASN A 131 16.63 -16.54 5.03
N THR A 132 15.52 -17.23 5.22
CA THR A 132 15.36 -18.66 4.89
C THR A 132 15.21 -18.92 3.39
N GLY A 133 14.92 -17.88 2.59
CA GLY A 133 14.70 -18.01 1.16
C GLY A 133 15.99 -18.15 0.35
N ASP A 134 15.84 -18.63 -0.87
CA ASP A 134 16.92 -18.77 -1.85
C ASP A 134 16.96 -17.52 -2.76
N GLU A 135 18.12 -16.91 -2.89
CA GLU A 135 18.34 -15.75 -3.74
C GLU A 135 18.31 -16.08 -5.25
N ASN A 136 18.49 -17.35 -5.61
CA ASN A 136 18.42 -17.84 -6.98
C ASN A 136 17.03 -18.38 -7.36
N TYR A 137 16.03 -18.16 -6.52
CA TYR A 137 14.67 -18.63 -6.81
C TYR A 137 14.14 -18.02 -8.11
N THR A 138 13.62 -18.89 -8.98
CA THR A 138 12.95 -18.48 -10.23
C THR A 138 11.46 -18.35 -9.97
N TRP A 139 10.98 -17.12 -9.95
CA TRP A 139 9.57 -16.84 -9.70
C TRP A 139 8.66 -17.29 -10.85
N LYS A 140 7.41 -17.58 -10.50
CA LYS A 140 6.41 -18.11 -11.43
C LYS A 140 5.70 -16.97 -12.17
N LYS A 141 5.73 -17.03 -13.49
CA LYS A 141 4.87 -16.17 -14.32
C LYS A 141 3.44 -16.70 -14.29
N PRO A 142 2.40 -15.83 -14.33
CA PRO A 142 1.03 -16.29 -14.47
C PRO A 142 0.89 -17.06 -15.80
N LYS A 143 0.22 -18.21 -15.76
CA LYS A 143 -0.09 -19.00 -16.97
C LYS A 143 -1.20 -18.34 -17.78
N ASP A 144 -2.09 -17.65 -17.08
CA ASP A 144 -3.19 -16.88 -17.62
C ASP A 144 -3.21 -15.51 -16.89
N GLU A 145 -3.25 -14.42 -17.63
CA GLU A 145 -3.31 -13.07 -17.06
C GLU A 145 -4.62 -12.76 -16.32
N TRP A 146 -5.64 -13.64 -16.43
CA TRP A 146 -6.86 -13.60 -15.64
C TRP A 146 -6.72 -14.26 -14.26
N GLN A 147 -5.59 -14.89 -13.96
CA GLN A 147 -5.33 -15.39 -12.62
C GLN A 147 -5.34 -14.25 -11.59
N ALA A 148 -5.84 -14.57 -10.39
CA ALA A 148 -5.87 -13.61 -9.29
C ALA A 148 -4.45 -13.20 -8.88
N ILE A 149 -4.22 -11.89 -8.70
CA ILE A 149 -2.99 -11.33 -8.14
C ILE A 149 -3.21 -10.84 -6.73
N SER A 150 -4.39 -10.26 -6.47
CA SER A 150 -4.68 -9.70 -5.16
C SER A 150 -6.17 -9.72 -4.82
N LEU A 151 -6.45 -9.59 -3.52
CA LEU A 151 -7.77 -9.58 -2.90
C LEU A 151 -7.86 -8.38 -1.96
N SER A 152 -8.86 -7.54 -2.13
CA SER A 152 -9.15 -6.40 -1.28
C SER A 152 -10.56 -6.48 -0.71
N TYR A 153 -10.74 -6.19 0.58
CA TYR A 153 -12.05 -6.21 1.20
C TYR A 153 -12.66 -4.81 1.29
N THR A 154 -13.93 -4.69 0.91
CA THR A 154 -14.73 -3.48 1.08
C THR A 154 -15.53 -3.55 2.37
N SER A 155 -15.83 -2.40 2.96
CA SER A 155 -16.56 -2.29 4.23
C SER A 155 -18.07 -2.62 4.14
N GLY A 156 -18.55 -3.22 3.08
CA GLY A 156 -19.94 -3.64 2.84
C GLY A 156 -21.00 -2.79 3.57
N THR A 157 -21.84 -2.09 2.85
CA THR A 157 -22.87 -1.21 3.44
C THR A 157 -24.01 -1.97 4.13
N THR A 158 -24.14 -3.28 3.89
CA THR A 158 -25.31 -4.08 4.27
C THR A 158 -24.99 -5.45 4.88
N GLY A 159 -23.76 -5.67 5.37
CA GLY A 159 -23.38 -6.98 5.92
C GLY A 159 -21.88 -7.16 6.09
N ASN A 160 -21.42 -8.41 6.00
CA ASN A 160 -19.99 -8.72 6.08
C ASN A 160 -19.19 -8.08 4.93
N PRO A 161 -17.91 -7.77 5.13
CA PRO A 161 -17.04 -7.29 4.09
C PRO A 161 -17.04 -8.21 2.85
N LYS A 162 -17.00 -7.62 1.66
CA LYS A 162 -16.95 -8.37 0.39
C LYS A 162 -15.52 -8.38 -0.13
N GLY A 163 -15.05 -9.54 -0.56
CA GLY A 163 -13.74 -9.68 -1.21
C GLY A 163 -13.83 -9.33 -2.69
N VAL A 164 -13.02 -8.37 -3.11
CA VAL A 164 -12.84 -7.98 -4.52
C VAL A 164 -11.54 -8.56 -5.00
N VAL A 165 -11.61 -9.44 -6.00
CA VAL A 165 -10.43 -10.11 -6.59
C VAL A 165 -9.93 -9.31 -7.77
N TYR A 166 -8.64 -9.00 -7.77
CA TYR A 166 -7.94 -8.42 -8.90
C TYR A 166 -7.18 -9.50 -9.66
N HIS A 167 -7.16 -9.41 -10.98
CA HIS A 167 -6.38 -10.28 -11.85
C HIS A 167 -5.16 -9.53 -12.44
N HIS A 168 -4.13 -10.26 -12.86
CA HIS A 168 -2.88 -9.68 -13.37
C HIS A 168 -3.10 -8.66 -14.50
N ARG A 169 -3.96 -9.01 -15.49
CA ARG A 169 -4.31 -8.11 -16.59
C ARG A 169 -4.88 -6.76 -16.10
N GLY A 170 -5.87 -6.81 -15.20
CA GLY A 170 -6.51 -5.61 -14.68
C GLY A 170 -5.54 -4.71 -13.90
N SER A 171 -4.71 -5.32 -13.05
CA SER A 171 -3.69 -4.59 -12.28
C SER A 171 -2.65 -3.94 -13.20
N TYR A 172 -2.21 -4.64 -14.25
CA TYR A 172 -1.29 -4.10 -15.25
C TYR A 172 -1.89 -2.92 -16.02
N LEU A 173 -3.13 -3.07 -16.53
CA LEU A 173 -3.82 -2.03 -17.28
C LEU A 173 -4.10 -0.81 -16.42
N MET A 174 -4.52 -1.01 -15.15
CA MET A 174 -4.75 0.09 -14.22
C MET A 174 -3.45 0.82 -13.90
N SER A 175 -2.35 0.12 -13.64
CA SER A 175 -1.05 0.72 -13.35
C SER A 175 -0.56 1.56 -14.53
N THR A 176 -0.69 1.05 -15.75
CA THR A 176 -0.32 1.77 -16.99
C THR A 176 -1.23 2.97 -17.22
N GLY A 177 -2.56 2.75 -17.08
CA GLY A 177 -3.56 3.80 -17.24
C GLY A 177 -3.40 4.96 -16.24
N SER A 178 -3.04 4.65 -14.99
CA SER A 178 -2.77 5.66 -13.95
C SER A 178 -1.60 6.56 -14.32
N ALA A 179 -0.51 5.98 -14.85
CA ALA A 179 0.65 6.74 -15.29
C ALA A 179 0.28 7.74 -16.40
N ILE A 180 -0.50 7.29 -17.40
CA ILE A 180 -0.97 8.13 -18.50
C ILE A 180 -1.96 9.19 -18.00
N ALA A 181 -2.97 8.77 -17.23
CA ALA A 181 -4.05 9.66 -16.79
C ALA A 181 -3.55 10.80 -15.91
N TRP A 182 -2.49 10.59 -15.17
CA TRP A 182 -1.91 11.58 -14.27
C TRP A 182 -0.63 12.24 -14.83
N ASN A 183 -0.30 12.01 -16.10
CA ASN A 183 0.91 12.53 -16.75
C ASN A 183 2.18 12.30 -15.91
N MET A 184 2.30 11.08 -15.34
CA MET A 184 3.41 10.77 -14.46
C MET A 184 4.73 10.65 -15.26
N PRO A 185 5.75 11.44 -14.93
CA PRO A 185 7.03 11.38 -15.65
C PRO A 185 7.84 10.16 -15.25
N ASN A 186 8.77 9.75 -16.13
CA ASN A 186 9.80 8.79 -15.74
C ASN A 186 10.66 9.34 -14.59
N ARG A 187 11.08 8.46 -13.69
CA ARG A 187 11.94 8.75 -12.54
C ARG A 187 11.33 9.76 -11.55
N LEU A 188 10.01 9.78 -11.43
CA LEU A 188 9.33 10.60 -10.44
C LEU A 188 9.68 10.16 -9.01
N ASN A 189 9.53 11.08 -8.06
CA ASN A 189 9.61 10.81 -6.64
C ASN A 189 8.19 10.81 -6.07
N PHE A 190 7.74 9.67 -5.58
CA PHE A 190 6.37 9.45 -5.10
C PHE A 190 6.34 9.24 -3.59
N LEU A 191 5.50 10.01 -2.88
CA LEU A 191 5.25 9.81 -1.46
C LEU A 191 3.99 8.97 -1.24
N THR A 192 4.14 7.81 -0.59
CA THR A 192 3.02 6.92 -0.27
C THR A 192 2.25 7.39 0.95
N VAL A 193 1.35 8.36 0.76
CA VAL A 193 0.41 8.84 1.78
C VAL A 193 -0.83 7.94 1.80
N VAL A 194 -1.34 7.55 0.62
CA VAL A 194 -2.41 6.55 0.52
C VAL A 194 -1.92 5.22 1.10
N PRO A 195 -2.67 4.59 2.02
CA PRO A 195 -2.28 3.30 2.55
C PRO A 195 -2.15 2.24 1.44
N MET A 196 -1.04 1.51 1.43
CA MET A 196 -0.81 0.43 0.46
C MET A 196 -1.78 -0.75 0.62
N PHE A 197 -2.46 -0.85 1.76
CA PHE A 197 -3.52 -1.83 1.93
C PHE A 197 -4.84 -1.44 1.26
N HIS A 198 -5.08 -0.16 0.98
CA HIS A 198 -6.36 0.31 0.44
C HIS A 198 -6.36 0.19 -1.09
N CYS A 199 -7.26 -0.65 -1.62
CA CYS A 199 -7.32 -1.01 -3.06
C CYS A 199 -5.90 -1.32 -3.61
N ASN A 200 -5.12 -2.09 -2.85
CA ASN A 200 -3.69 -2.38 -3.10
C ASN A 200 -2.88 -1.12 -3.47
N GLY A 201 -3.04 -0.09 -2.63
CA GLY A 201 -2.34 1.18 -2.79
C GLY A 201 -2.63 1.89 -4.10
N TRP A 202 -3.83 1.67 -4.70
CA TRP A 202 -4.25 2.23 -5.99
C TRP A 202 -3.32 1.88 -7.15
N GLY A 203 -2.66 0.72 -7.06
CA GLY A 203 -1.72 0.24 -8.06
C GLY A 203 -0.36 0.95 -8.07
N TYR A 204 -0.14 1.97 -7.24
CA TYR A 204 1.12 2.70 -7.21
C TYR A 204 2.34 1.85 -6.83
N PRO A 205 2.24 0.81 -5.98
CA PRO A 205 3.35 -0.13 -5.79
C PRO A 205 3.86 -0.74 -7.10
N TRP A 206 3.02 -0.89 -8.12
CA TRP A 206 3.40 -1.38 -9.45
C TRP A 206 3.71 -0.25 -10.45
N THR A 207 2.94 0.85 -10.41
CA THR A 207 3.09 2.00 -11.32
C THR A 207 4.45 2.69 -11.16
N ILE A 208 4.87 2.95 -9.91
CA ILE A 208 6.08 3.74 -9.68
C ILE A 208 7.36 3.03 -10.14
N PRO A 209 7.57 1.72 -9.86
CA PRO A 209 8.71 0.98 -10.42
C PRO A 209 8.70 0.88 -11.94
N MET A 210 7.53 0.72 -12.56
CA MET A 210 7.38 0.72 -14.02
C MET A 210 7.92 2.00 -14.66
N LEU A 211 7.79 3.14 -13.96
CA LEU A 211 8.31 4.44 -14.38
C LEU A 211 9.76 4.70 -13.92
N ASN A 212 10.47 3.69 -13.40
CA ASN A 212 11.78 3.86 -12.76
C ASN A 212 11.78 4.94 -11.67
N GLY A 213 10.63 5.17 -11.04
CA GLY A 213 10.42 6.17 -10.01
C GLY A 213 11.01 5.75 -8.67
N LYS A 214 11.00 6.67 -7.72
CA LYS A 214 11.38 6.44 -6.32
C LYS A 214 10.13 6.44 -5.44
N THR A 215 9.94 5.38 -4.67
CA THR A 215 8.88 5.30 -3.67
C THR A 215 9.42 5.70 -2.30
N ILE A 216 8.79 6.69 -1.67
CA ILE A 216 9.07 7.12 -0.31
C ILE A 216 7.89 6.69 0.56
N CYS A 217 8.14 5.79 1.51
CA CYS A 217 7.11 5.26 2.40
C CYS A 217 6.86 6.21 3.58
N LEU A 218 5.60 6.49 3.87
CA LEU A 218 5.15 7.26 5.03
C LEU A 218 4.26 6.37 5.90
N ARG A 219 4.79 5.95 7.05
CA ARG A 219 4.12 5.02 7.97
C ARG A 219 2.80 5.55 8.52
N ALA A 220 2.81 6.80 8.95
CA ALA A 220 1.65 7.48 9.53
C ALA A 220 1.51 8.89 8.95
N ILE A 221 0.28 9.39 8.90
CA ILE A 221 0.02 10.74 8.43
C ILE A 221 0.48 11.73 9.50
N ASP A 222 1.54 12.46 9.18
CA ASP A 222 2.11 13.57 9.94
C ASP A 222 2.39 14.69 8.95
N ILE A 223 1.74 15.82 9.14
CA ILE A 223 1.78 16.93 8.17
C ILE A 223 3.15 17.57 8.08
N LYS A 224 3.80 17.78 9.21
CA LYS A 224 5.17 18.29 9.26
C LYS A 224 6.12 17.35 8.51
N LYS A 225 6.00 16.05 8.76
CA LYS A 225 6.79 15.02 8.08
C LYS A 225 6.53 14.98 6.57
N ILE A 226 5.29 15.18 6.13
CA ILE A 226 4.95 15.27 4.70
C ILE A 226 5.75 16.41 4.05
N PHE A 227 5.73 17.62 4.61
CA PHE A 227 6.49 18.74 4.08
C PHE A 227 8.00 18.52 4.13
N GLU A 228 8.53 17.92 5.21
CA GLU A 228 9.94 17.56 5.33
C GLU A 228 10.36 16.57 4.23
N LEU A 229 9.54 15.54 3.96
CA LEU A 229 9.81 14.54 2.93
C LEU A 229 9.70 15.12 1.52
N ILE A 230 8.74 16.01 1.27
CA ILE A 230 8.62 16.75 0.00
C ILE A 230 9.94 17.50 -0.28
N GLU A 231 10.42 18.26 0.70
CA GLU A 231 11.66 19.02 0.54
C GLU A 231 12.90 18.12 0.39
N LYS A 232 13.02 17.12 1.28
CA LYS A 232 14.19 16.23 1.36
C LYS A 232 14.36 15.34 0.13
N HIS A 233 13.25 14.84 -0.41
CA HIS A 233 13.27 13.86 -1.50
C HIS A 233 12.81 14.44 -2.83
N ASP A 234 12.58 15.75 -2.91
CA ASP A 234 12.06 16.41 -4.11
C ASP A 234 10.83 15.67 -4.67
N ILE A 235 9.86 15.42 -3.77
CA ILE A 235 8.61 14.73 -4.13
C ILE A 235 7.93 15.50 -5.27
N SER A 236 7.35 14.77 -6.20
CA SER A 236 6.57 15.36 -7.29
C SER A 236 5.10 14.97 -7.26
N HIS A 237 4.80 13.77 -6.71
CA HIS A 237 3.44 13.21 -6.72
C HIS A 237 3.13 12.51 -5.40
N PHE A 238 1.89 12.67 -4.92
CA PHE A 238 1.32 11.81 -3.88
C PHE A 238 -0.21 11.80 -3.99
N GLY A 239 -0.84 10.78 -3.41
CA GLY A 239 -2.29 10.72 -3.28
C GLY A 239 -2.71 10.96 -1.83
N GLY A 240 -3.92 11.49 -1.61
CA GLY A 240 -4.46 11.67 -0.28
C GLY A 240 -5.99 11.75 -0.27
N ALA A 241 -6.63 11.19 0.74
CA ALA A 241 -8.06 11.40 0.95
C ALA A 241 -8.34 12.88 1.30
N PRO A 242 -9.56 13.40 1.09
CA PRO A 242 -9.92 14.79 1.38
C PRO A 242 -9.57 15.25 2.80
N ILE A 243 -9.64 14.36 3.78
CA ILE A 243 -9.24 14.66 5.16
C ILE A 243 -7.75 15.00 5.26
N VAL A 244 -6.89 14.35 4.49
CA VAL A 244 -5.44 14.64 4.47
C VAL A 244 -5.19 16.01 3.85
N LEU A 245 -5.87 16.32 2.74
CA LEU A 245 -5.78 17.65 2.13
C LEU A 245 -6.24 18.75 3.10
N ASN A 246 -7.31 18.49 3.84
CA ASN A 246 -7.78 19.42 4.87
C ASN A 246 -6.72 19.63 5.98
N MET A 247 -6.07 18.56 6.43
CA MET A 247 -4.96 18.65 7.39
C MET A 247 -3.79 19.46 6.82
N ILE A 248 -3.38 19.22 5.57
CA ILE A 248 -2.31 19.96 4.88
C ILE A 248 -2.66 21.45 4.81
N THR A 249 -3.90 21.79 4.45
CA THR A 249 -4.34 23.20 4.35
C THR A 249 -4.49 23.88 5.71
N GLY A 250 -4.68 23.10 6.77
CA GLY A 250 -4.76 23.56 8.17
C GLY A 250 -3.41 23.63 8.89
N ALA A 251 -2.33 23.17 8.26
CA ALA A 251 -0.99 23.19 8.88
C ALA A 251 -0.57 24.61 9.27
N SER A 252 0.13 24.74 10.39
CA SER A 252 0.73 26.01 10.84
C SER A 252 1.90 26.43 9.94
N GLU A 253 2.28 27.70 9.99
CA GLU A 253 3.45 28.18 9.23
C GLU A 253 4.75 27.47 9.63
N SER A 254 4.88 27.04 10.90
CA SER A 254 6.05 26.33 11.39
C SER A 254 6.14 24.87 10.87
N GLU A 255 5.01 24.29 10.49
CA GLU A 255 4.94 22.94 9.91
C GLU A 255 5.13 22.95 8.38
N ARG A 256 4.80 24.08 7.75
CA ARG A 256 4.88 24.20 6.30
C ARG A 256 6.30 24.45 5.83
N LYS A 257 6.59 23.94 4.65
CA LYS A 257 7.78 24.31 3.86
C LYS A 257 7.32 24.89 2.54
N LYS A 258 8.03 25.89 2.04
CA LYS A 258 7.77 26.46 0.72
C LYS A 258 8.13 25.40 -0.33
N LEU A 259 7.18 25.08 -1.19
CA LEU A 259 7.42 24.16 -2.30
C LEU A 259 8.37 24.83 -3.31
N LYS A 260 9.35 24.08 -3.81
CA LYS A 260 10.33 24.56 -4.81
C LYS A 260 9.77 24.49 -6.22
N LYS A 261 8.80 23.64 -6.43
CA LYS A 261 8.10 23.41 -7.70
C LYS A 261 6.65 23.09 -7.40
N LYS A 262 5.83 22.97 -8.44
CA LYS A 262 4.46 22.51 -8.35
C LYS A 262 4.45 20.99 -8.09
N ASP A 263 3.82 20.56 -7.02
CA ASP A 263 3.64 19.15 -6.71
C ASP A 263 2.21 18.71 -7.02
N PHE A 264 2.07 17.49 -7.52
CA PHE A 264 0.80 16.94 -7.97
C PHE A 264 0.17 16.07 -6.90
N VAL A 265 -1.10 16.36 -6.58
CA VAL A 265 -1.85 15.63 -5.56
C VAL A 265 -3.10 15.02 -6.16
N LEU A 266 -3.28 13.71 -6.01
CA LEU A 266 -4.50 13.02 -6.40
C LEU A 266 -5.38 12.80 -5.18
N THR A 267 -6.67 13.14 -5.28
CA THR A 267 -7.65 12.92 -4.22
C THR A 267 -8.87 12.16 -4.70
N ALA A 268 -9.36 11.27 -3.84
CA ALA A 268 -10.54 10.44 -4.08
C ALA A 268 -11.20 10.00 -2.78
N GLY A 269 -12.25 9.17 -2.90
CA GLY A 269 -13.01 8.60 -1.80
C GLY A 269 -14.21 9.44 -1.39
N ALA A 270 -14.13 10.76 -1.48
CA ALA A 270 -15.23 11.70 -1.35
C ALA A 270 -14.88 13.01 -2.08
N PRO A 271 -15.87 13.79 -2.55
CA PRO A 271 -15.59 15.09 -3.16
C PRO A 271 -15.10 16.08 -2.09
N PRO A 272 -13.89 16.67 -2.23
CA PRO A 272 -13.45 17.72 -1.31
C PRO A 272 -14.26 18.99 -1.54
N PRO A 273 -14.51 19.80 -0.49
CA PRO A 273 -15.07 21.14 -0.68
C PRO A 273 -14.16 22.01 -1.58
N SER A 274 -14.74 22.86 -2.44
CA SER A 274 -14.01 23.72 -3.38
C SER A 274 -12.96 24.60 -2.70
N ILE A 275 -13.23 25.06 -1.48
CA ILE A 275 -12.29 25.84 -0.70
C ILE A 275 -10.97 25.10 -0.40
N ILE A 276 -11.00 23.76 -0.29
CA ILE A 276 -9.80 22.94 -0.06
C ILE A 276 -8.92 22.95 -1.31
N PHE A 277 -9.50 22.83 -2.50
CA PHE A 277 -8.75 22.95 -3.77
C PHE A 277 -7.99 24.28 -3.82
N LYS A 278 -8.72 25.39 -3.63
CA LYS A 278 -8.12 26.73 -3.65
C LYS A 278 -7.00 26.91 -2.61
N LYS A 279 -7.19 26.38 -1.41
CA LYS A 279 -6.14 26.43 -0.38
C LYS A 279 -4.91 25.57 -0.76
N MET A 280 -5.10 24.40 -1.36
CA MET A 280 -4.01 23.56 -1.85
C MET A 280 -3.23 24.24 -2.97
N GLU A 281 -3.91 24.87 -3.92
CA GLU A 281 -3.30 25.67 -5.00
C GLU A 281 -2.48 26.83 -4.45
N ASN A 282 -2.99 27.55 -3.46
CA ASN A 282 -2.27 28.64 -2.79
C ASN A 282 -1.00 28.14 -2.07
N LEU A 283 -0.94 26.87 -1.69
CA LEU A 283 0.26 26.22 -1.13
C LEU A 283 1.22 25.72 -2.22
N GLY A 284 0.84 25.77 -3.50
CA GLY A 284 1.66 25.33 -4.64
C GLY A 284 1.37 23.92 -5.11
N PHE A 285 0.28 23.29 -4.66
CA PHE A 285 -0.13 21.95 -5.12
C PHE A 285 -1.10 22.07 -6.31
N GLU A 286 -0.98 21.13 -7.25
CA GLU A 286 -2.00 20.88 -8.26
C GLU A 286 -2.81 19.66 -7.86
N VAL A 287 -4.12 19.82 -7.63
CA VAL A 287 -4.97 18.74 -7.13
C VAL A 287 -5.84 18.18 -8.24
N MET A 288 -5.69 16.88 -8.52
CA MET A 288 -6.57 16.13 -9.41
C MET A 288 -7.59 15.34 -8.59
N HIS A 289 -8.88 15.64 -8.78
CA HIS A 289 -9.96 14.86 -8.18
C HIS A 289 -10.34 13.71 -9.11
N VAL A 290 -10.42 12.51 -8.54
CA VAL A 290 -10.79 11.29 -9.27
C VAL A 290 -11.91 10.53 -8.55
N TYR A 291 -12.64 9.74 -9.33
CA TYR A 291 -13.62 8.79 -8.83
C TYR A 291 -13.22 7.37 -9.20
N GLY A 292 -13.35 6.47 -8.25
CA GLY A 292 -13.14 5.04 -8.42
C GLY A 292 -13.62 4.25 -7.21
N LEU A 293 -13.66 2.94 -7.35
CA LEU A 293 -14.09 1.98 -6.35
C LEU A 293 -13.02 0.89 -6.22
N THR A 294 -13.10 0.09 -5.16
CA THR A 294 -12.30 -1.14 -5.07
C THR A 294 -12.56 -2.04 -6.28
N GLU A 295 -13.82 -2.17 -6.69
CA GLU A 295 -14.27 -2.98 -7.82
C GLU A 295 -13.77 -2.51 -9.19
N THR A 296 -13.23 -1.29 -9.27
CA THR A 296 -12.66 -0.73 -10.51
C THR A 296 -11.14 -0.68 -10.52
N TYR A 297 -10.46 -1.37 -9.60
CA TYR A 297 -9.00 -1.39 -9.40
C TYR A 297 -8.40 -0.04 -8.96
N GLY A 298 -9.18 1.03 -8.93
CA GLY A 298 -8.77 2.39 -8.63
C GLY A 298 -9.67 3.39 -9.35
N HIS A 299 -9.12 4.52 -9.79
CA HIS A 299 -9.89 5.57 -10.41
C HIS A 299 -10.22 5.26 -11.89
N ILE A 300 -11.45 5.55 -12.28
CA ILE A 300 -11.97 5.40 -13.65
C ILE A 300 -12.41 6.71 -14.27
N LEU A 301 -12.64 7.74 -13.45
CA LEU A 301 -12.94 9.09 -13.89
C LEU A 301 -11.98 10.07 -13.23
N LYS A 302 -11.60 11.11 -13.95
CA LYS A 302 -10.88 12.26 -13.43
C LYS A 302 -11.58 13.54 -13.82
N CYS A 303 -11.60 14.54 -12.92
CA CYS A 303 -11.93 15.90 -13.27
C CYS A 303 -10.77 16.45 -14.10
N ALA A 304 -11.00 16.68 -15.37
CA ALA A 304 -10.04 17.39 -16.20
C ALA A 304 -10.02 18.85 -15.76
N TRP A 305 -8.83 19.40 -15.55
CA TRP A 305 -8.67 20.84 -15.40
C TRP A 305 -8.78 21.48 -16.78
N ASN A 306 -9.53 22.56 -16.86
CA ASN A 306 -9.61 23.40 -18.05
C ASN A 306 -9.57 24.85 -17.59
N ASP A 307 -8.55 25.58 -18.05
CA ASP A 307 -8.35 26.99 -17.68
C ASP A 307 -9.47 27.91 -18.19
N ASP A 308 -10.27 27.43 -19.14
CA ASP A 308 -11.42 28.15 -19.70
C ASP A 308 -12.74 27.94 -18.93
N TRP A 309 -12.73 27.22 -17.80
CA TRP A 309 -13.92 26.92 -17.00
C TRP A 309 -13.97 27.74 -15.72
#